data_83c6fab6f80d7359b451bbfdf693c1e8
#
_entry.id   83c6fab6f80d7359b451bbfdf693c1e8
#
_cell.length_a   1.000
_cell.length_b   1.000
_cell.length_c   1.000
_cell.angle_alpha   90.00
_cell.angle_beta   90.00
_cell.angle_gamma   90.00
#
_symmetry.space_group_name_H-M   'P 1'
#
loop_
_entity.id
_entity.type
_entity.pdbx_description
1 polymer ?
#
loop_
_entity_poly.entity_id
_entity_poly.type
_entity_poly.pdbx_seq_one_letter_code
_entity_poly.pdbx_strand_id
1 'polypeptide(L)'
;RIELKQKDARQRVGFDMGINLVMLDSAFTVSFFPMTPILGYSRWIVNADNKVTVYKDWKIDANLRMAYQNKLVSLQSLPDEGERTDRLQVEITGIDLKKLTEISPFLPDLSGILHTDLLLYTDRKTFGAEGNIGVNNLFYEEQRMGTLDLDLQYAGKDHLTDHAVDFELKID
;
A
#
# COMPACT_ATOMS: atom_id res chain seq x y z
N ARG A 1 -14.55 5.54 15.05
CA ARG A 1 -13.14 5.61 15.44
C ARG A 1 -12.71 4.25 15.96
N ILE A 2 -11.60 3.73 15.49
CA ILE A 2 -11.00 2.46 15.89
C ILE A 2 -9.55 2.73 16.31
N GLU A 3 -9.13 2.22 17.45
CA GLU A 3 -7.77 2.33 17.95
C GLU A 3 -7.20 0.93 18.18
N LEU A 4 -5.97 0.72 17.75
CA LEU A 4 -5.23 -0.51 17.90
C LEU A 4 -3.94 -0.21 18.64
N LYS A 5 -3.74 -0.91 19.77
CA LYS A 5 -2.52 -0.79 20.56
C LYS A 5 -2.04 -2.17 20.98
N GLN A 6 -0.81 -2.49 20.61
CA GLN A 6 -0.17 -3.75 20.97
C GLN A 6 1.14 -3.47 21.74
N LYS A 7 1.37 -4.26 22.78
CA LYS A 7 2.63 -4.27 23.53
C LYS A 7 3.23 -5.67 23.52
N ASP A 8 4.54 -5.74 23.50
CA ASP A 8 5.25 -7.00 23.68
C ASP A 8 5.30 -7.44 25.18
N ALA A 9 5.86 -8.61 25.44
CA ALA A 9 6.01 -9.13 26.80
C ALA A 9 6.83 -8.23 27.73
N ARG A 10 7.66 -7.33 27.19
CA ARG A 10 8.46 -6.33 27.92
C ARG A 10 7.74 -4.98 28.03
N GLN A 11 6.44 -4.92 27.75
CA GLN A 11 5.61 -3.71 27.77
C GLN A 11 6.03 -2.61 26.77
N ARG A 12 6.89 -2.90 25.80
CA ARG A 12 7.22 -1.97 24.73
C ARG A 12 6.07 -1.91 23.73
N VAL A 13 5.73 -0.70 23.29
CA VAL A 13 4.66 -0.51 22.30
C VAL A 13 5.19 -0.86 20.91
N GLY A 14 4.71 -1.96 20.35
CA GLY A 14 5.05 -2.40 18.99
C GLY A 14 4.13 -1.80 17.94
N PHE A 15 2.88 -1.53 18.34
CA PHE A 15 1.87 -0.94 17.48
C PHE A 15 1.00 0.02 18.28
N ASP A 16 0.78 1.23 17.77
CA ASP A 16 -0.13 2.22 18.34
C ASP A 16 -0.62 3.13 17.20
N MET A 17 -1.76 2.79 16.62
CA MET A 17 -2.36 3.54 15.52
C MET A 17 -3.87 3.45 15.62
N GLY A 18 -4.54 4.47 15.13
CA GLY A 18 -5.98 4.46 15.00
C GLY A 18 -6.44 4.98 13.64
N ILE A 19 -7.68 4.69 13.34
CA ILE A 19 -8.38 5.19 12.17
C ILE A 19 -9.67 5.90 12.58
N ASN A 20 -9.97 7.01 11.95
CA ASN A 20 -11.29 7.58 11.91
C ASN A 20 -11.96 7.11 10.61
N LEU A 21 -13.16 6.57 10.74
CA LEU A 21 -14.00 6.19 9.61
C LEU A 21 -15.21 7.11 9.59
N VAL A 22 -15.42 7.80 8.49
CA VAL A 22 -16.61 8.61 8.21
C VAL A 22 -17.34 7.98 7.04
N MET A 23 -18.60 7.61 7.25
CA MET A 23 -19.45 7.04 6.21
C MET A 23 -20.46 8.11 5.77
N LEU A 24 -20.52 8.36 4.47
CA LEU A 24 -21.49 9.21 3.79
C LEU A 24 -22.32 8.35 2.84
N ASP A 25 -23.45 8.87 2.36
CA ASP A 25 -24.34 8.10 1.46
C ASP A 25 -23.66 7.60 0.18
N SER A 26 -22.66 8.31 -0.31
CA SER A 26 -21.97 8.02 -1.58
C SER A 26 -20.50 7.64 -1.43
N ALA A 27 -19.93 7.68 -0.24
CA ALA A 27 -18.50 7.44 -0.02
C ALA A 27 -18.20 7.05 1.43
N PHE A 28 -17.04 6.44 1.67
CA PHE A 28 -16.46 6.38 3.01
C PHE A 28 -15.05 6.96 3.00
N THR A 29 -14.71 7.68 4.07
CA THR A 29 -13.39 8.29 4.24
C THR A 29 -12.71 7.72 5.46
N VAL A 30 -11.45 7.32 5.28
CA VAL A 30 -10.54 6.87 6.33
C VAL A 30 -9.46 7.92 6.54
N SER A 31 -9.14 8.24 7.79
CA SER A 31 -7.96 9.01 8.15
C SER A 31 -7.24 8.37 9.34
N PHE A 32 -5.92 8.55 9.40
CA PHE A 32 -5.05 7.93 10.41
C PHE A 32 -4.72 8.92 11.53
N PHE A 33 -4.61 8.40 12.73
CA PHE A 33 -4.15 9.14 13.91
C PHE A 33 -3.40 8.21 14.88
N PRO A 34 -2.60 8.74 15.82
CA PRO A 34 -2.10 10.10 15.87
C PRO A 34 -1.18 10.42 14.67
N MET A 35 -0.76 11.67 14.52
CA MET A 35 0.20 12.07 13.47
C MET A 35 1.56 11.39 13.59
N THR A 36 1.80 10.71 14.70
CA THR A 36 3.01 9.94 14.97
C THR A 36 2.67 8.55 15.46
N PRO A 37 2.07 7.69 14.62
CA PRO A 37 1.77 6.31 14.98
C PRO A 37 3.04 5.50 15.22
N ILE A 38 2.92 4.41 15.99
CA ILE A 38 3.99 3.44 16.17
C ILE A 38 3.65 2.20 15.36
N LEU A 39 4.52 1.83 14.43
CA LEU A 39 4.41 0.62 13.62
C LEU A 39 5.74 -0.14 13.66
N GLY A 40 5.71 -1.41 14.09
CA GLY A 40 6.89 -2.24 14.22
C GLY A 40 7.96 -1.61 15.13
N TYR A 41 7.54 -1.12 16.32
CA TYR A 41 8.38 -0.41 17.30
C TYR A 41 9.00 0.90 16.81
N SER A 42 8.63 1.36 15.62
CA SER A 42 9.15 2.59 15.01
C SER A 42 8.06 3.66 14.99
N ARG A 43 8.45 4.90 15.32
CA ARG A 43 7.55 6.05 15.29
C ARG A 43 7.54 6.65 13.89
N TRP A 44 6.42 6.56 13.21
CA TRP A 44 6.21 7.11 11.89
C TRP A 44 5.65 8.53 11.96
N ILE A 45 5.75 9.26 10.88
CA ILE A 45 5.12 10.58 10.72
C ILE A 45 4.07 10.44 9.62
N VAL A 46 2.85 10.91 9.88
CA VAL A 46 1.74 10.93 8.93
C VAL A 46 1.42 12.38 8.61
N ASN A 47 1.12 12.69 7.35
CA ASN A 47 0.69 14.05 6.98
C ASN A 47 -0.60 14.44 7.72
N ALA A 48 -0.70 15.73 8.07
CA ALA A 48 -1.78 16.22 8.93
C ALA A 48 -3.17 16.13 8.27
N ASP A 49 -3.23 16.29 6.97
CA ASP A 49 -4.41 16.25 6.12
C ASP A 49 -4.63 14.89 5.46
N ASN A 50 -4.08 13.82 6.08
CA ASN A 50 -4.19 12.49 5.54
C ASN A 50 -5.65 12.03 5.45
N LYS A 51 -5.99 11.50 4.30
CA LYS A 51 -7.30 10.91 4.03
C LYS A 51 -7.23 9.92 2.88
N VAL A 52 -8.08 8.92 2.91
CA VAL A 52 -8.40 8.05 1.78
C VAL A 52 -9.90 7.96 1.70
N THR A 53 -10.49 8.45 0.63
CA THR A 53 -11.93 8.41 0.36
C THR A 53 -12.21 7.44 -0.76
N VAL A 54 -13.08 6.47 -0.52
CA VAL A 54 -13.54 5.53 -1.53
C VAL A 54 -15.00 5.81 -1.82
N TYR A 55 -15.33 6.08 -3.07
CA TYR A 55 -16.67 6.35 -3.55
C TYR A 55 -17.38 5.05 -3.98
N LYS A 56 -18.69 5.08 -4.09
CA LYS A 56 -19.50 3.92 -4.51
C LYS A 56 -19.20 3.42 -5.93
N ASP A 57 -18.70 4.28 -6.78
CA ASP A 57 -18.26 3.98 -8.15
C ASP A 57 -16.81 3.48 -8.21
N TRP A 58 -16.22 3.18 -7.04
CA TRP A 58 -14.83 2.73 -6.85
C TRP A 58 -13.75 3.77 -7.15
N LYS A 59 -14.13 5.00 -7.40
CA LYS A 59 -13.16 6.10 -7.43
C LYS A 59 -12.50 6.26 -6.06
N ILE A 60 -11.19 6.51 -6.06
CA ILE A 60 -10.40 6.74 -4.85
C ILE A 60 -9.81 8.15 -4.89
N ASP A 61 -10.07 8.94 -3.84
CA ASP A 61 -9.37 10.20 -3.56
C ASP A 61 -8.49 10.00 -2.34
N ALA A 62 -7.19 10.04 -2.52
CA ALA A 62 -6.22 9.75 -1.48
C ALA A 62 -5.17 10.86 -1.36
N ASN A 63 -4.87 11.19 -0.11
CA ASN A 63 -3.73 12.01 0.29
C ASN A 63 -3.17 11.42 1.59
N LEU A 64 -2.44 10.31 1.48
CA LEU A 64 -1.82 9.65 2.61
C LEU A 64 -0.32 9.53 2.37
N ARG A 65 0.46 10.02 3.33
CA ARG A 65 1.90 9.83 3.35
C ARG A 65 2.36 9.51 4.76
N MET A 66 2.94 8.33 4.92
CA MET A 66 3.55 7.85 6.17
C MET A 66 5.03 7.64 5.95
N ALA A 67 5.87 8.24 6.77
CA ALA A 67 7.32 8.17 6.62
C ALA A 67 8.03 7.88 7.94
N TYR A 68 9.09 7.11 7.87
CA TYR A 68 10.02 6.84 8.97
C TYR A 68 11.43 6.61 8.42
N GLN A 69 12.37 7.50 8.70
CA GLN A 69 13.73 7.46 8.14
C GLN A 69 13.69 7.40 6.58
N ASN A 70 14.23 6.32 6.01
CA ASN A 70 14.22 6.04 4.57
C ASN A 70 13.04 5.16 4.11
N LYS A 71 12.01 5.02 4.96
CA LYS A 71 10.81 4.22 4.66
C LYS A 71 9.65 5.12 4.35
N LEU A 72 8.87 4.73 3.37
CA LEU A 72 7.71 5.48 2.90
C LEU A 72 6.56 4.54 2.57
N VAL A 73 5.36 4.95 2.93
CA VAL A 73 4.10 4.45 2.38
C VAL A 73 3.29 5.66 1.96
N SER A 74 2.97 5.75 0.69
CA SER A 74 2.22 6.86 0.11
C SER A 74 1.11 6.37 -0.80
N LEU A 75 -0.07 6.97 -0.66
CA LEU A 75 -1.18 6.88 -1.61
C LEU A 75 -1.60 8.29 -1.96
N GLN A 76 -1.50 8.66 -3.22
CA GLN A 76 -1.79 10.02 -3.68
C GLN A 76 -2.60 10.02 -4.96
N SER A 77 -3.76 10.67 -4.92
CA SER A 77 -4.49 10.98 -6.14
C SER A 77 -3.75 12.04 -6.93
N LEU A 78 -3.56 11.77 -8.21
CA LEU A 78 -2.90 12.68 -9.15
C LEU A 78 -3.95 13.38 -10.04
N PRO A 79 -3.62 14.56 -10.58
CA PRO A 79 -4.45 15.18 -11.61
C PRO A 79 -4.64 14.28 -12.82
N ASP A 80 -5.78 14.41 -13.48
CA ASP A 80 -6.03 13.72 -14.74
C ASP A 80 -4.99 14.12 -15.81
N GLU A 81 -4.66 13.19 -16.70
CA GLU A 81 -3.68 13.39 -17.76
C GLU A 81 -4.13 12.75 -19.06
N GLY A 82 -4.50 13.57 -20.03
CA GLY A 82 -5.08 13.11 -21.30
C GLY A 82 -6.39 12.35 -21.07
N GLU A 83 -6.46 11.10 -21.52
CA GLU A 83 -7.61 10.23 -21.34
C GLU A 83 -7.56 9.43 -20.02
N ARG A 84 -6.45 9.49 -19.30
CA ARG A 84 -6.26 8.85 -18.00
C ARG A 84 -6.85 9.70 -16.88
N THR A 85 -7.85 9.19 -16.23
CA THR A 85 -8.55 9.81 -15.10
C THR A 85 -8.44 8.96 -13.85
N ASP A 86 -8.88 9.48 -12.70
CA ASP A 86 -8.88 8.78 -11.41
C ASP A 86 -7.51 8.16 -11.07
N ARG A 87 -6.45 8.92 -11.35
CA ARG A 87 -5.08 8.45 -11.20
C ARG A 87 -4.69 8.37 -9.73
N LEU A 88 -4.19 7.21 -9.32
CA LEU A 88 -3.72 6.95 -7.95
C LEU A 88 -2.30 6.41 -7.98
N GLN A 89 -1.36 7.18 -7.42
CA GLN A 89 0.01 6.73 -7.19
C GLN A 89 0.10 5.98 -5.86
N VAL A 90 0.65 4.78 -5.90
CA VAL A 90 0.98 3.95 -4.74
C VAL A 90 2.49 3.79 -4.66
N GLU A 91 3.10 4.35 -3.63
CA GLU A 91 4.55 4.26 -3.41
C GLU A 91 4.83 3.60 -2.06
N ILE A 92 5.62 2.54 -2.07
CA ILE A 92 6.11 1.87 -0.86
C ILE A 92 7.62 1.73 -0.98
N THR A 93 8.36 2.20 0.03
CA THR A 93 9.80 2.12 0.05
C THR A 93 10.31 1.57 1.37
N GLY A 94 11.16 0.55 1.31
CA GLY A 94 11.96 0.09 2.43
C GLY A 94 11.17 -0.59 3.55
N ILE A 95 10.00 -1.16 3.26
CA ILE A 95 9.19 -1.86 4.26
C ILE A 95 9.76 -3.26 4.52
N ASP A 96 10.13 -3.51 5.78
CA ASP A 96 10.61 -4.79 6.27
C ASP A 96 9.42 -5.74 6.50
N LEU A 97 9.27 -6.74 5.63
CA LEU A 97 8.17 -7.70 5.68
C LEU A 97 8.15 -8.48 6.99
N LYS A 98 9.31 -8.80 7.56
CA LYS A 98 9.40 -9.52 8.84
C LYS A 98 8.68 -8.77 9.96
N LYS A 99 8.79 -7.44 10.00
CA LYS A 99 8.08 -6.63 10.99
C LYS A 99 6.59 -6.61 10.82
N LEU A 100 6.09 -6.84 9.61
CA LEU A 100 4.66 -6.96 9.32
C LEU A 100 4.14 -8.34 9.75
N THR A 101 4.89 -9.40 9.46
CA THR A 101 4.50 -10.77 9.83
C THR A 101 4.56 -11.01 11.33
N GLU A 102 5.53 -10.40 12.05
CA GLU A 102 5.60 -10.46 13.51
C GLU A 102 4.37 -9.85 14.23
N ILE A 103 3.60 -8.99 13.57
CA ILE A 103 2.39 -8.36 14.13
C ILE A 103 1.17 -9.28 14.01
N SER A 104 1.15 -10.18 13.05
CA SER A 104 0.00 -11.03 12.75
C SER A 104 0.36 -12.52 12.79
N PRO A 105 -0.20 -13.29 13.73
CA PRO A 105 0.04 -14.73 13.81
C PRO A 105 -0.59 -15.52 12.65
N PHE A 106 -1.35 -14.85 11.78
CA PHE A 106 -2.03 -15.45 10.63
C PHE A 106 -1.24 -15.31 9.32
N LEU A 107 -0.17 -14.52 9.32
CA LEU A 107 0.70 -14.37 8.16
C LEU A 107 1.83 -15.40 8.22
N PRO A 108 2.23 -15.97 7.07
CA PRO A 108 3.41 -16.83 7.02
C PRO A 108 4.67 -16.04 7.40
N ASP A 109 5.72 -16.72 7.84
CA ASP A 109 7.01 -16.07 8.12
C ASP A 109 7.64 -15.62 6.80
N LEU A 110 7.48 -14.33 6.52
CA LEU A 110 8.05 -13.65 5.37
C LEU A 110 9.07 -12.63 5.85
N SER A 111 10.23 -12.61 5.22
CA SER A 111 11.20 -11.53 5.41
C SER A 111 11.73 -11.03 4.07
N GLY A 112 12.20 -9.80 4.05
CA GLY A 112 12.67 -9.10 2.86
C GLY A 112 12.30 -7.63 2.94
N ILE A 113 12.80 -6.85 2.00
CA ILE A 113 12.53 -5.41 1.92
C ILE A 113 11.65 -5.14 0.72
N LEU A 114 10.39 -4.78 1.00
CA LEU A 114 9.39 -4.43 0.00
C LEU A 114 9.59 -2.99 -0.52
N HIS A 115 9.48 -2.85 -1.81
CA HIS A 115 9.33 -1.58 -2.51
C HIS A 115 8.31 -1.73 -3.64
N THR A 116 7.58 -0.66 -3.90
CA THR A 116 6.49 -0.64 -4.88
C THR A 116 6.36 0.77 -5.41
N ASP A 117 6.18 0.88 -6.70
CA ASP A 117 5.82 2.12 -7.38
C ASP A 117 4.78 1.79 -8.46
N LEU A 118 3.51 2.04 -8.15
CA LEU A 118 2.39 1.70 -9.03
C LEU A 118 1.55 2.93 -9.32
N LEU A 119 1.19 3.11 -10.58
CA LEU A 119 0.17 4.02 -11.03
C LEU A 119 -1.09 3.24 -11.42
N LEU A 120 -2.17 3.48 -10.70
CA LEU A 120 -3.51 2.99 -11.02
C LEU A 120 -4.29 4.12 -11.68
N TYR A 121 -5.09 3.81 -12.69
CA TYR A 121 -5.86 4.84 -13.43
C TYR A 121 -7.06 4.27 -14.16
N THR A 122 -7.95 5.15 -14.60
CA THR A 122 -9.03 4.83 -15.53
C THR A 122 -8.68 5.43 -16.90
N ASP A 123 -8.69 4.63 -17.95
CA ASP A 123 -8.52 5.07 -19.33
C ASP A 123 -9.77 4.67 -20.13
N ARG A 124 -10.50 5.65 -20.68
CA ARG A 124 -11.74 5.44 -21.43
C ARG A 124 -12.73 4.48 -20.76
N LYS A 125 -12.91 4.62 -19.43
CA LYS A 125 -13.76 3.78 -18.57
C LYS A 125 -13.22 2.37 -18.30
N THR A 126 -12.01 2.05 -18.67
CA THR A 126 -11.34 0.80 -18.32
C THR A 126 -10.27 1.03 -17.26
N PHE A 127 -10.12 0.08 -16.36
CA PHE A 127 -9.07 0.14 -15.35
C PHE A 127 -7.71 -0.15 -15.98
N GLY A 128 -6.71 0.64 -15.61
CA GLY A 128 -5.31 0.44 -15.97
C GLY A 128 -4.41 0.45 -14.73
N ALA A 129 -3.31 -0.27 -14.81
CA ALA A 129 -2.27 -0.30 -13.78
C ALA A 129 -0.91 -0.45 -14.45
N GLU A 130 0.08 0.32 -14.00
CA GLU A 130 1.45 0.21 -14.47
C GLU A 130 2.43 0.49 -13.32
N GLY A 131 3.59 -0.17 -13.33
CA GLY A 131 4.63 0.04 -12.34
C GLY A 131 5.35 -1.23 -11.91
N ASN A 132 6.00 -1.16 -10.75
CA ASN A 132 6.86 -2.23 -10.24
C ASN A 132 6.53 -2.60 -8.79
N ILE A 133 6.66 -3.88 -8.48
CA ILE A 133 6.64 -4.41 -7.12
C ILE A 133 7.89 -5.27 -6.93
N GLY A 134 8.73 -4.91 -5.97
CA GLY A 134 9.95 -5.64 -5.69
C GLY A 134 10.10 -6.03 -4.22
N VAL A 135 10.74 -7.17 -3.98
CA VAL A 135 11.15 -7.60 -2.64
C VAL A 135 12.60 -8.07 -2.68
N ASN A 136 13.47 -7.31 -2.09
CA ASN A 136 14.88 -7.69 -1.97
C ASN A 136 15.10 -8.64 -0.80
N ASN A 137 15.97 -9.64 -1.00
CA ASN A 137 16.31 -10.65 0.01
C ASN A 137 15.05 -11.30 0.60
N LEU A 138 14.20 -11.81 -0.27
CA LEU A 138 12.98 -12.53 0.11
C LEU A 138 13.33 -13.88 0.73
N PHE A 139 12.75 -14.14 1.91
CA PHE A 139 12.70 -15.45 2.54
C PHE A 139 11.25 -15.81 2.84
N TYR A 140 10.91 -17.04 2.64
CA TYR A 140 9.65 -17.67 2.99
C TYR A 140 9.92 -18.86 3.90
N GLU A 141 9.41 -18.85 5.13
CA GLU A 141 9.60 -19.93 6.12
C GLU A 141 11.06 -20.38 6.23
N GLU A 142 11.96 -19.40 6.44
CA GLU A 142 13.42 -19.59 6.53
C GLU A 142 14.13 -20.02 5.22
N GLN A 143 13.39 -20.32 4.15
CA GLN A 143 13.96 -20.62 2.84
C GLN A 143 14.25 -19.34 2.06
N ARG A 144 15.50 -19.22 1.58
CA ARG A 144 15.87 -18.10 0.74
C ARG A 144 15.25 -18.25 -0.64
N MET A 145 14.43 -17.25 -1.02
CA MET A 145 13.81 -17.16 -2.33
C MET A 145 14.58 -16.22 -3.29
N GLY A 146 15.44 -15.33 -2.74
CA GLY A 146 16.23 -14.39 -3.53
C GLY A 146 15.59 -13.02 -3.65
N THR A 147 15.54 -12.47 -4.86
CA THR A 147 14.90 -11.19 -5.16
C THR A 147 13.68 -11.44 -6.03
N LEU A 148 12.58 -10.85 -5.64
CA LEU A 148 11.34 -10.82 -6.43
C LEU A 148 11.23 -9.45 -7.09
N ASP A 149 11.14 -9.42 -8.41
CA ASP A 149 10.80 -8.22 -9.19
C ASP A 149 9.63 -8.55 -10.12
N LEU A 150 8.58 -7.75 -9.99
CA LEU A 150 7.36 -7.86 -10.78
C LEU A 150 7.12 -6.52 -11.49
N ASP A 151 7.32 -6.47 -12.78
CA ASP A 151 6.89 -5.38 -13.63
C ASP A 151 5.45 -5.64 -14.08
N LEU A 152 4.58 -4.70 -13.77
CA LEU A 152 3.15 -4.77 -14.07
C LEU A 152 2.80 -3.74 -15.15
N GLN A 153 2.20 -4.21 -16.23
CA GLN A 153 1.51 -3.36 -17.19
C GLN A 153 0.15 -4.00 -17.51
N TYR A 154 -0.89 -3.37 -17.04
CA TYR A 154 -2.26 -3.81 -17.29
C TYR A 154 -3.07 -2.68 -17.90
N ALA A 155 -3.70 -2.95 -19.03
CA ALA A 155 -4.69 -2.07 -19.65
C ALA A 155 -5.94 -2.90 -19.99
N GLY A 156 -7.04 -2.61 -19.31
CA GLY A 156 -8.32 -3.20 -19.63
C GLY A 156 -8.77 -2.73 -21.02
N LYS A 157 -9.30 -3.65 -21.85
CA LYS A 157 -9.95 -3.30 -23.13
C LYS A 157 -11.46 -3.40 -22.98
N ASP A 158 -12.17 -2.55 -23.70
CA ASP A 158 -13.65 -2.45 -23.70
C ASP A 158 -14.37 -3.73 -24.19
N HIS A 159 -13.65 -4.76 -24.62
CA HIS A 159 -14.20 -6.01 -25.12
C HIS A 159 -13.60 -7.21 -24.39
N LEU A 160 -14.47 -8.06 -23.89
CA LEU A 160 -14.34 -9.27 -23.07
C LEU A 160 -13.27 -10.33 -23.47
N THR A 161 -12.37 -10.09 -24.42
CA THR A 161 -11.51 -11.12 -24.97
C THR A 161 -10.01 -10.88 -24.96
N ASP A 162 -9.51 -9.68 -24.64
CA ASP A 162 -8.06 -9.44 -24.63
C ASP A 162 -7.63 -8.61 -23.39
N HIS A 163 -7.39 -9.27 -22.29
CA HIS A 163 -6.62 -8.71 -21.17
C HIS A 163 -5.14 -8.95 -21.48
N ALA A 164 -4.42 -7.91 -21.86
CA ALA A 164 -2.96 -7.98 -21.88
C ALA A 164 -2.47 -7.70 -20.44
N VAL A 165 -2.09 -8.75 -19.75
CA VAL A 165 -1.30 -8.66 -18.53
C VAL A 165 0.10 -9.05 -18.92
N ASP A 166 1.00 -8.08 -19.04
CA ASP A 166 2.43 -8.35 -19.13
C ASP A 166 2.99 -8.28 -17.70
N PHE A 167 3.50 -9.38 -17.21
CA PHE A 167 4.28 -9.39 -15.99
C PHE A 167 5.58 -10.16 -16.24
N GLU A 168 6.67 -9.60 -15.81
CA GLU A 168 7.97 -10.27 -15.76
C GLU A 168 8.29 -10.59 -14.30
N LEU A 169 8.39 -11.86 -13.96
CA LEU A 169 8.78 -12.33 -12.64
C LEU A 169 10.23 -12.82 -12.72
N LYS A 170 11.12 -12.16 -11.98
CA LYS A 170 12.51 -12.60 -11.80
C LYS A 170 12.69 -13.07 -10.37
N ILE A 171 13.13 -14.31 -10.21
CA ILE A 171 13.53 -14.89 -8.93
C ILE A 171 14.98 -15.35 -9.12
N ASP A 172 15.92 -14.77 -8.34
CA ASP A 172 17.33 -15.11 -8.34
C ASP A 172 17.69 -15.99 -7.13
#